data_987d83b6b8a8a4d8412a8fae6bf63e42
#
_entry.id   987d83b6b8a8a4d8412a8fae6bf63e42
#
_cell.length_a   1.000
_cell.length_b   1.000
_cell.length_c   1.000
_cell.angle_alpha   90.00
_cell.angle_beta   90.00
_cell.angle_gamma   90.00
#
_symmetry.space_group_name_H-M   'P 1'
#
loop_
_entity.id
_entity.type
_entity.pdbx_description
1 polymer ?
#
loop_
_entity_poly.entity_id
_entity_poly.type
_entity_poly.pdbx_seq_one_letter_code
_entity_poly.pdbx_strand_id
1 'polypeptide(L)'
;MEENCYLTDRPPVRYIPGHRTLRNFLAAALAPVGTTLYVYGGGWNRQDTGASAQAVTIGQPASWRAFFLRQDERYDYRDYRGAPETVCNPFGWAGVDCSGYLGWVVYNTMHSRSGGAGYVRPAAELARALAERYCYGLWTQRYAPEELRPGDVVSIPGHVWICLGQCGDGSAVILHSTPSLSVTGQPGGGVQLSGMGERENCLAVQLARWYMGRYYPEWSRRYCAVCKSPAAYTKAAGECSGRFRWSPAVLSDPDGCAGSGAEALLRGLFDTEDPEKKKD
;
A
#
# COMPACT_ATOMS: atom_id res chain seq x y z
N MET A 1 -29.60 -20.44 9.91
CA MET A 1 -29.26 -19.21 10.65
C MET A 1 -28.17 -18.54 9.85
N GLU A 2 -28.56 -17.56 9.05
CA GLU A 2 -27.61 -16.74 8.25
C GLU A 2 -26.95 -15.76 9.21
N GLU A 3 -25.67 -15.96 9.49
CA GLU A 3 -24.85 -14.93 10.11
C GLU A 3 -24.73 -13.76 9.14
N ASN A 4 -25.52 -12.72 9.41
CA ASN A 4 -25.39 -11.42 8.80
C ASN A 4 -23.98 -10.86 9.12
N CYS A 5 -23.03 -11.09 8.21
CA CYS A 5 -21.72 -10.43 8.26
C CYS A 5 -21.93 -8.96 7.93
N TYR A 6 -22.24 -8.16 8.93
CA TYR A 6 -22.25 -6.70 8.82
C TYR A 6 -20.82 -6.27 8.46
N LEU A 7 -20.64 -5.79 7.22
CA LEU A 7 -19.50 -5.01 6.83
C LEU A 7 -19.42 -3.82 7.79
N THR A 8 -18.55 -3.90 8.76
CA THR A 8 -18.31 -2.77 9.67
C THR A 8 -17.86 -1.59 8.81
N ASP A 9 -18.54 -0.45 8.93
CA ASP A 9 -18.23 0.79 8.18
C ASP A 9 -16.85 1.37 8.51
N ARG A 10 -16.11 0.73 9.39
CA ARG A 10 -14.81 1.20 9.88
C ARG A 10 -13.70 0.29 9.36
N PRO A 11 -12.60 0.86 8.85
CA PRO A 11 -11.43 0.07 8.51
C PRO A 11 -10.91 -0.64 9.77
N PRO A 12 -10.46 -1.90 9.66
CA PRO A 12 -9.97 -2.67 10.82
C PRO A 12 -8.70 -2.08 11.43
N VAL A 13 -7.99 -1.24 10.69
CA VAL A 13 -6.77 -0.55 11.16
C VAL A 13 -6.99 0.95 11.16
N ARG A 14 -6.63 1.61 12.25
CA ARG A 14 -6.78 3.06 12.43
C ARG A 14 -5.42 3.74 12.47
N TYR A 15 -5.32 4.90 11.85
CA TYR A 15 -4.18 5.80 11.92
C TYR A 15 -4.63 7.21 12.30
N ILE A 16 -3.69 8.03 12.74
CA ILE A 16 -3.91 9.44 13.12
C ILE A 16 -3.21 10.31 12.08
N PRO A 17 -3.96 11.10 11.27
CA PRO A 17 -3.37 11.96 10.26
C PRO A 17 -2.34 12.94 10.87
N GLY A 18 -1.16 13.02 10.23
CA GLY A 18 -0.07 13.88 10.67
C GLY A 18 0.74 13.36 11.86
N HIS A 19 0.40 12.21 12.40
CA HIS A 19 1.18 11.59 13.47
C HIS A 19 2.38 10.83 12.89
N ARG A 20 3.57 11.38 13.07
CA ARG A 20 4.81 10.93 12.40
C ARG A 20 5.51 9.84 13.20
N THR A 21 4.89 8.65 13.28
CA THR A 21 5.54 7.44 13.82
C THR A 21 5.53 6.34 12.76
N LEU A 22 6.49 5.42 12.85
CA LEU A 22 6.58 4.28 11.94
C LEU A 22 5.33 3.41 12.01
N ARG A 23 4.81 3.15 13.23
CA ARG A 23 3.55 2.44 13.44
C ARG A 23 2.40 3.11 12.69
N ASN A 24 2.28 4.44 12.80
CA ASN A 24 1.21 5.20 12.16
C ASN A 24 1.35 5.22 10.63
N PHE A 25 2.57 5.26 10.09
CA PHE A 25 2.81 5.12 8.65
C PHE A 25 2.32 3.77 8.13
N LEU A 26 2.64 2.68 8.83
CA LEU A 26 2.16 1.34 8.47
C LEU A 26 0.64 1.22 8.62
N ALA A 27 0.05 1.81 9.65
CA ALA A 27 -1.40 1.88 9.85
C ALA A 27 -2.10 2.67 8.72
N ALA A 28 -1.54 3.81 8.31
CA ALA A 28 -2.03 4.58 7.16
C ALA A 28 -1.94 3.78 5.86
N ALA A 29 -0.86 3.02 5.67
CA ALA A 29 -0.70 2.15 4.51
C ALA A 29 -1.74 1.01 4.47
N LEU A 30 -2.17 0.51 5.63
CA LEU A 30 -3.20 -0.53 5.73
C LEU A 30 -4.64 0.00 5.55
N ALA A 31 -4.88 1.28 5.76
CA ALA A 31 -6.24 1.84 5.75
C ALA A 31 -7.02 1.61 4.43
N PRO A 32 -6.44 1.75 3.22
CA PRO A 32 -7.14 1.52 1.95
C PRO A 32 -7.08 0.06 1.48
N VAL A 33 -6.42 -0.84 2.21
CA VAL A 33 -6.31 -2.27 1.87
C VAL A 33 -7.69 -2.90 1.78
N GLY A 34 -7.89 -3.71 0.75
CA GLY A 34 -9.12 -4.48 0.55
C GLY A 34 -10.36 -3.65 0.20
N THR A 35 -10.22 -2.35 -0.02
CA THR A 35 -11.33 -1.42 -0.30
C THR A 35 -11.04 -0.43 -1.42
N THR A 36 -9.82 -0.44 -1.99
CA THR A 36 -9.40 0.50 -3.04
C THR A 36 -8.81 -0.23 -4.22
N LEU A 37 -9.46 -0.12 -5.38
CA LEU A 37 -9.04 -0.77 -6.61
C LEU A 37 -7.85 -0.06 -7.26
N TYR A 38 -7.08 -0.84 -8.02
CA TYR A 38 -6.05 -0.30 -8.89
C TYR A 38 -6.72 0.44 -10.07
N VAL A 39 -6.41 1.70 -10.23
CA VAL A 39 -6.77 2.49 -11.40
C VAL A 39 -5.50 3.10 -11.96
N TYR A 40 -5.20 2.83 -13.22
CA TYR A 40 -4.01 3.38 -13.88
C TYR A 40 -4.02 4.92 -13.85
N GLY A 41 -2.94 5.56 -13.36
CA GLY A 41 -2.92 7.01 -13.15
C GLY A 41 -3.78 7.49 -11.98
N GLY A 42 -4.33 6.57 -11.17
CA GLY A 42 -5.10 6.92 -9.98
C GLY A 42 -4.22 7.55 -8.90
N GLY A 43 -4.65 8.69 -8.39
CA GLY A 43 -3.87 9.53 -7.48
C GLY A 43 -3.07 10.64 -8.18
N TRP A 44 -2.96 10.62 -9.51
CA TRP A 44 -2.35 11.67 -10.31
C TRP A 44 -3.33 12.80 -10.62
N ASN A 45 -2.82 14.03 -10.76
CA ASN A 45 -3.62 15.17 -11.17
C ASN A 45 -3.94 15.12 -12.68
N ARG A 46 -4.85 16.00 -13.13
CA ARG A 46 -5.29 16.03 -14.53
C ARG A 46 -4.19 16.33 -15.54
N GLN A 47 -3.12 16.98 -15.11
CA GLN A 47 -1.96 17.31 -15.93
C GLN A 47 -0.90 16.20 -15.91
N ASP A 48 -1.14 15.13 -15.16
CA ASP A 48 -0.22 14.01 -14.95
C ASP A 48 1.17 14.45 -14.44
N THR A 49 1.18 15.49 -13.61
CA THR A 49 2.39 16.15 -13.11
C THR A 49 2.60 16.00 -11.61
N GLY A 50 1.68 15.36 -10.89
CA GLY A 50 1.75 15.18 -9.44
C GLY A 50 0.43 14.72 -8.84
N ALA A 51 0.24 14.99 -7.55
CA ALA A 51 -0.88 14.49 -6.77
C ALA A 51 -2.24 15.07 -7.19
N SER A 52 -3.25 14.22 -7.29
CA SER A 52 -4.65 14.61 -7.43
C SER A 52 -5.22 15.11 -6.10
N ALA A 53 -6.41 15.72 -6.16
CA ALA A 53 -7.16 16.11 -4.96
C ALA A 53 -7.40 14.92 -4.01
N GLN A 54 -7.65 13.72 -4.55
CA GLN A 54 -7.82 12.50 -3.77
C GLN A 54 -6.53 12.09 -3.05
N ALA A 55 -5.37 12.22 -3.70
CA ALA A 55 -4.07 11.87 -3.10
C ALA A 55 -3.61 12.85 -2.01
N VAL A 56 -4.21 14.04 -1.92
CA VAL A 56 -3.96 15.05 -0.87
C VAL A 56 -5.18 15.23 0.05
N THR A 57 -6.03 14.22 0.13
CA THR A 57 -7.17 14.18 1.07
C THR A 57 -6.78 13.43 2.32
N ILE A 58 -7.09 14.00 3.49
CA ILE A 58 -6.98 13.31 4.78
C ILE A 58 -8.12 12.29 4.90
N GLY A 59 -7.77 11.08 5.26
CA GLY A 59 -8.69 9.95 5.23
C GLY A 59 -8.83 9.36 3.83
N GLN A 60 -9.36 8.14 3.77
CA GLN A 60 -9.63 7.46 2.51
C GLN A 60 -10.77 8.19 1.78
N PRO A 61 -10.57 8.63 0.53
CA PRO A 61 -11.64 9.21 -0.27
C PRO A 61 -12.83 8.26 -0.40
N ALA A 62 -14.03 8.76 -0.11
CA ALA A 62 -15.25 7.95 -0.20
C ALA A 62 -15.49 7.36 -1.61
N SER A 63 -15.00 8.05 -2.65
CA SER A 63 -15.07 7.59 -4.04
C SER A 63 -14.35 6.25 -4.27
N TRP A 64 -13.23 5.98 -3.59
CA TRP A 64 -12.48 4.73 -3.76
C TRP A 64 -13.29 3.52 -3.32
N ARG A 65 -13.82 3.57 -2.08
CA ARG A 65 -14.66 2.50 -1.56
C ARG A 65 -15.96 2.37 -2.35
N ALA A 66 -16.60 3.49 -2.70
CA ALA A 66 -17.82 3.47 -3.50
C ALA A 66 -17.60 2.86 -4.89
N PHE A 67 -16.44 3.08 -5.50
CA PHE A 67 -16.08 2.44 -6.76
C PHE A 67 -15.86 0.94 -6.59
N PHE A 68 -15.10 0.51 -5.57
CA PHE A 68 -14.90 -0.92 -5.24
C PHE A 68 -16.24 -1.65 -5.05
N LEU A 69 -17.18 -1.08 -4.30
CA LEU A 69 -18.48 -1.69 -4.02
C LEU A 69 -19.37 -1.84 -5.27
N ARG A 70 -19.14 -1.05 -6.31
CA ARG A 70 -19.88 -1.15 -7.59
C ARG A 70 -19.25 -2.13 -8.58
N GLN A 71 -18.05 -2.61 -8.32
CA GLN A 71 -17.37 -3.59 -9.17
C GLN A 71 -17.63 -5.02 -8.65
N ASP A 72 -17.39 -5.98 -9.52
CA ASP A 72 -17.44 -7.41 -9.18
C ASP A 72 -16.06 -8.06 -9.45
N GLU A 73 -16.02 -9.39 -9.47
CA GLU A 73 -14.82 -10.19 -9.75
C GLU A 73 -14.28 -10.03 -11.17
N ARG A 74 -15.06 -9.44 -12.09
CA ARG A 74 -14.71 -9.21 -13.49
C ARG A 74 -14.00 -7.86 -13.69
N TYR A 75 -13.87 -7.05 -12.62
CA TYR A 75 -13.21 -5.76 -12.72
C TYR A 75 -11.86 -5.89 -13.43
N ASP A 76 -11.71 -5.16 -14.54
CA ASP A 76 -10.45 -5.03 -15.27
C ASP A 76 -10.10 -3.53 -15.36
N TYR A 77 -8.96 -3.15 -14.78
CA TYR A 77 -8.52 -1.75 -14.79
C TYR A 77 -8.32 -1.18 -16.20
N ARG A 78 -8.14 -2.03 -17.21
CA ARG A 78 -7.96 -1.61 -18.61
C ARG A 78 -9.24 -0.99 -19.18
N ASP A 79 -10.41 -1.39 -18.69
CA ASP A 79 -11.70 -0.83 -19.10
C ASP A 79 -11.90 0.58 -18.54
N TYR A 80 -11.05 0.99 -17.59
CA TYR A 80 -11.10 2.27 -16.87
C TYR A 80 -9.86 3.13 -17.13
N ARG A 81 -9.29 3.08 -18.33
CA ARG A 81 -8.10 3.87 -18.70
C ARG A 81 -8.40 5.18 -19.42
N GLY A 82 -9.61 5.35 -19.95
CA GLY A 82 -9.92 6.40 -20.91
C GLY A 82 -9.39 6.09 -22.31
N ALA A 83 -9.67 6.97 -23.25
CA ALA A 83 -9.22 6.82 -24.63
C ALA A 83 -7.68 7.02 -24.74
N PRO A 84 -7.01 6.37 -25.69
CA PRO A 84 -5.56 6.45 -25.85
C PRO A 84 -4.98 7.86 -26.00
N GLU A 85 -5.77 8.78 -26.53
CA GLU A 85 -5.41 10.19 -26.74
C GLU A 85 -5.59 11.07 -25.50
N THR A 86 -6.18 10.57 -24.43
CA THR A 86 -6.33 11.33 -23.18
C THR A 86 -5.00 11.43 -22.43
N VAL A 87 -4.60 12.65 -22.10
CA VAL A 87 -3.35 12.94 -21.40
C VAL A 87 -3.33 12.31 -19.99
N CYS A 88 -4.51 12.20 -19.35
CA CYS A 88 -4.65 11.57 -18.04
C CYS A 88 -5.90 10.70 -17.99
N ASN A 89 -5.89 9.71 -17.10
CA ASN A 89 -7.04 8.84 -16.93
C ASN A 89 -8.24 9.59 -16.32
N PRO A 90 -9.40 9.67 -17.02
CA PRO A 90 -10.60 10.31 -16.50
C PRO A 90 -11.19 9.59 -15.27
N PHE A 91 -10.81 8.32 -15.04
CA PHE A 91 -11.21 7.53 -13.86
C PHE A 91 -10.20 7.62 -12.70
N GLY A 92 -9.17 8.45 -12.79
CA GLY A 92 -8.12 8.57 -11.76
C GLY A 92 -8.61 8.92 -10.35
N TRP A 93 -9.86 9.39 -10.24
CA TRP A 93 -10.53 9.64 -8.96
C TRP A 93 -11.09 8.38 -8.27
N ALA A 94 -11.22 7.28 -9.00
CA ALA A 94 -11.95 6.09 -8.57
C ALA A 94 -11.10 5.09 -7.76
N GLY A 95 -9.79 5.24 -7.78
CA GLY A 95 -8.84 4.37 -7.09
C GLY A 95 -7.43 4.94 -7.18
N VAL A 96 -6.43 4.09 -6.99
CA VAL A 96 -5.02 4.50 -7.02
C VAL A 96 -4.17 3.51 -7.79
N ASP A 97 -3.13 4.02 -8.48
CA ASP A 97 -2.00 3.20 -8.90
C ASP A 97 -0.98 3.03 -7.75
N CYS A 98 0.15 2.39 -8.00
CA CYS A 98 1.16 2.14 -6.97
C CYS A 98 1.76 3.44 -6.41
N SER A 99 2.01 4.41 -7.24
CA SER A 99 2.59 5.71 -6.86
C SER A 99 1.56 6.66 -6.24
N GLY A 100 0.34 6.64 -6.71
CA GLY A 100 -0.79 7.35 -6.10
C GLY A 100 -1.10 6.84 -4.71
N TYR A 101 -1.09 5.51 -4.51
CA TYR A 101 -1.25 4.89 -3.21
C TYR A 101 -0.17 5.35 -2.23
N LEU A 102 1.11 5.19 -2.62
CA LEU A 102 2.19 5.59 -1.73
C LEU A 102 2.20 7.09 -1.46
N GLY A 103 1.93 7.92 -2.47
CA GLY A 103 1.80 9.37 -2.32
C GLY A 103 0.73 9.75 -1.29
N TRP A 104 -0.42 9.07 -1.33
CA TRP A 104 -1.50 9.26 -0.36
C TRP A 104 -1.09 8.80 1.06
N VAL A 105 -0.42 7.65 1.20
CA VAL A 105 0.07 7.16 2.50
C VAL A 105 1.03 8.15 3.13
N VAL A 106 2.03 8.62 2.37
CA VAL A 106 2.98 9.64 2.84
C VAL A 106 2.24 10.92 3.23
N TYR A 107 1.27 11.37 2.40
CA TYR A 107 0.48 12.55 2.70
C TYR A 107 -0.24 12.45 4.05
N ASN A 108 -0.95 11.36 4.28
CA ASN A 108 -1.71 11.14 5.53
C ASN A 108 -0.81 10.92 6.76
N THR A 109 0.43 10.50 6.56
CA THR A 109 1.43 10.41 7.65
C THR A 109 2.01 11.78 8.00
N MET A 110 2.23 12.63 6.98
CA MET A 110 2.96 13.89 7.15
C MET A 110 2.06 15.08 7.44
N HIS A 111 0.77 15.02 7.07
CA HIS A 111 -0.18 16.13 7.15
C HIS A 111 -1.43 15.77 7.94
N SER A 112 -1.97 16.75 8.65
CA SER A 112 -3.24 16.67 9.40
C SER A 112 -4.41 17.38 8.71
N ARG A 113 -4.16 18.03 7.56
CA ARG A 113 -5.16 18.77 6.77
C ARG A 113 -5.00 18.46 5.30
N SER A 114 -6.13 18.41 4.59
CA SER A 114 -6.19 18.22 3.13
C SER A 114 -5.74 19.44 2.34
N GLY A 115 -5.39 19.25 1.06
CA GLY A 115 -5.20 20.33 0.09
C GLY A 115 -3.78 20.90 0.01
N GLY A 116 -2.80 20.35 0.73
CA GLY A 116 -1.39 20.72 0.62
C GLY A 116 -0.70 20.11 -0.60
N ALA A 117 0.62 20.38 -0.75
CA ALA A 117 1.44 19.74 -1.77
C ALA A 117 1.54 18.23 -1.51
N GLY A 118 1.32 17.42 -2.53
CA GLY A 118 1.35 15.96 -2.43
C GLY A 118 2.69 15.33 -2.81
N TYR A 119 2.74 14.00 -2.70
CA TYR A 119 3.97 13.21 -2.85
C TYR A 119 3.94 12.26 -4.05
N VAL A 120 2.91 12.31 -4.89
CA VAL A 120 2.80 11.45 -6.07
C VAL A 120 3.91 11.81 -7.07
N ARG A 121 4.66 10.79 -7.50
CA ARG A 121 5.80 10.85 -8.42
C ARG A 121 5.85 9.57 -9.26
N PRO A 122 6.57 9.56 -10.38
CA PRO A 122 6.83 8.32 -11.11
C PRO A 122 7.31 7.21 -10.17
N ALA A 123 6.74 6.01 -10.29
CA ALA A 123 6.97 4.90 -9.36
C ALA A 123 8.46 4.58 -9.20
N ALA A 124 9.23 4.62 -10.29
CA ALA A 124 10.67 4.37 -10.26
C ALA A 124 11.47 5.41 -9.46
N GLU A 125 10.96 6.63 -9.32
CA GLU A 125 11.68 7.77 -8.72
C GLU A 125 11.24 8.04 -7.27
N LEU A 126 10.11 7.51 -6.84
CA LEU A 126 9.45 7.97 -5.63
C LEU A 126 10.28 7.69 -4.37
N ALA A 127 10.91 6.52 -4.24
CA ALA A 127 11.78 6.19 -3.11
C ALA A 127 12.99 7.15 -3.04
N ARG A 128 13.62 7.45 -4.17
CA ARG A 128 14.73 8.41 -4.24
C ARG A 128 14.27 9.84 -3.91
N ALA A 129 13.10 10.24 -4.41
CA ALA A 129 12.54 11.56 -4.13
C ALA A 129 12.22 11.77 -2.64
N LEU A 130 11.80 10.74 -1.91
CA LEU A 130 11.60 10.80 -0.46
C LEU A 130 12.88 11.16 0.29
N ALA A 131 14.04 10.66 -0.18
CA ALA A 131 15.34 10.99 0.41
C ALA A 131 15.88 12.34 -0.06
N GLU A 132 16.01 12.52 -1.39
CA GLU A 132 16.76 13.64 -1.94
C GLU A 132 15.96 14.94 -2.03
N ARG A 133 14.65 14.84 -2.35
CA ARG A 133 13.81 16.03 -2.49
C ARG A 133 13.15 16.45 -1.18
N TYR A 134 12.66 15.45 -0.42
CA TYR A 134 11.92 15.73 0.83
C TYR A 134 12.80 15.61 2.07
N CYS A 135 14.02 15.07 1.96
CA CYS A 135 14.96 14.89 3.08
C CYS A 135 14.36 14.05 4.23
N TYR A 136 13.53 13.05 3.91
CA TYR A 136 12.84 12.26 4.91
C TYR A 136 13.62 11.04 5.41
N GLY A 137 14.74 10.72 4.78
CA GLY A 137 15.54 9.56 5.16
C GLY A 137 16.68 9.28 4.20
N LEU A 138 17.05 8.02 4.09
CA LEU A 138 18.16 7.57 3.27
C LEU A 138 17.68 6.74 2.08
N TRP A 139 18.23 7.02 0.91
CA TRP A 139 18.06 6.20 -0.28
C TRP A 139 19.30 5.34 -0.51
N THR A 140 19.06 4.09 -0.91
CA THR A 140 20.11 3.11 -1.22
C THR A 140 19.74 2.39 -2.50
N GLN A 141 20.58 2.50 -3.53
CA GLN A 141 20.31 1.90 -4.83
C GLN A 141 20.41 0.37 -4.80
N ARG A 142 21.43 -0.16 -4.14
CA ARG A 142 21.70 -1.62 -4.07
C ARG A 142 21.60 -2.07 -2.62
N TYR A 143 20.82 -3.09 -2.38
CA TYR A 143 20.59 -3.68 -1.07
C TYR A 143 20.19 -5.15 -1.24
N ALA A 144 20.42 -5.95 -0.24
CA ALA A 144 19.95 -7.34 -0.21
C ALA A 144 18.50 -7.41 0.32
N PRO A 145 17.69 -8.37 -0.14
CA PRO A 145 16.31 -8.53 0.35
C PRO A 145 16.22 -8.67 1.87
N GLU A 146 17.23 -9.28 2.49
CA GLU A 146 17.34 -9.50 3.94
C GLU A 146 17.57 -8.21 4.73
N GLU A 147 17.98 -7.12 4.07
CA GLU A 147 18.17 -5.82 4.69
C GLU A 147 16.85 -5.01 4.82
N LEU A 148 15.77 -5.47 4.18
CA LEU A 148 14.48 -4.81 4.25
C LEU A 148 13.96 -4.75 5.68
N ARG A 149 13.38 -3.60 6.05
CA ARG A 149 12.77 -3.37 7.35
C ARG A 149 11.37 -2.81 7.20
N PRO A 150 10.54 -2.94 8.22
CA PRO A 150 9.23 -2.31 8.24
C PRO A 150 9.29 -0.82 7.89
N GLY A 151 8.41 -0.39 6.98
CA GLY A 151 8.34 0.98 6.49
C GLY A 151 9.32 1.33 5.37
N ASP A 152 10.26 0.47 5.01
CA ASP A 152 11.08 0.70 3.81
C ASP A 152 10.19 0.82 2.58
N VAL A 153 10.47 1.82 1.75
CA VAL A 153 9.79 2.04 0.46
C VAL A 153 10.74 1.64 -0.66
N VAL A 154 10.26 0.82 -1.56
CA VAL A 154 11.06 0.30 -2.67
C VAL A 154 10.47 0.74 -4.00
N SER A 155 11.28 1.43 -4.80
CA SER A 155 11.01 1.76 -6.19
C SER A 155 11.76 0.82 -7.13
N ILE A 156 11.03 0.27 -8.09
CA ILE A 156 11.56 -0.51 -9.21
C ILE A 156 10.96 0.02 -10.52
N PRO A 157 11.44 -0.36 -11.70
CA PRO A 157 10.82 0.07 -12.94
C PRO A 157 9.33 -0.26 -12.99
N GLY A 158 8.50 0.78 -13.14
CA GLY A 158 7.05 0.65 -13.28
C GLY A 158 6.29 0.32 -11.98
N HIS A 159 6.96 0.19 -10.82
CA HIS A 159 6.27 -0.12 -9.57
C HIS A 159 6.94 0.46 -8.33
N VAL A 160 6.14 0.69 -7.30
CA VAL A 160 6.60 1.10 -5.96
C VAL A 160 5.76 0.39 -4.89
N TRP A 161 6.40 0.01 -3.78
CA TRP A 161 5.76 -0.75 -2.70
C TRP A 161 6.40 -0.47 -1.34
N ILE A 162 5.71 -0.87 -0.26
CA ILE A 162 6.14 -0.70 1.13
C ILE A 162 6.43 -2.08 1.72
N CYS A 163 7.57 -2.24 2.40
CA CYS A 163 7.83 -3.41 3.24
C CYS A 163 7.03 -3.28 4.54
N LEU A 164 6.15 -4.25 4.83
CA LEU A 164 5.49 -4.31 6.13
C LEU A 164 6.38 -5.02 7.17
N GLY A 165 7.15 -6.01 6.74
CA GLY A 165 8.09 -6.73 7.59
C GLY A 165 8.51 -8.06 7.02
N GLN A 166 9.60 -8.60 7.55
CA GLN A 166 10.12 -9.92 7.19
C GLN A 166 9.47 -11.03 8.02
N CYS A 167 9.46 -12.24 7.47
CA CYS A 167 9.03 -13.48 8.10
C CYS A 167 10.23 -14.36 8.44
N GLY A 168 10.02 -15.35 9.31
CA GLY A 168 11.07 -16.26 9.76
C GLY A 168 11.71 -17.15 8.68
N ASP A 169 11.08 -17.27 7.50
CA ASP A 169 11.57 -18.01 6.35
C ASP A 169 12.35 -17.13 5.34
N GLY A 170 12.61 -15.86 5.68
CA GLY A 170 13.28 -14.89 4.81
C GLY A 170 12.35 -14.21 3.79
N SER A 171 11.08 -14.60 3.71
CA SER A 171 10.09 -13.88 2.92
C SER A 171 9.65 -12.57 3.60
N ALA A 172 9.04 -11.64 2.86
CA ALA A 172 8.56 -10.38 3.40
C ALA A 172 7.11 -10.11 3.00
N VAL A 173 6.29 -9.62 3.95
CA VAL A 173 4.97 -9.09 3.64
C VAL A 173 5.13 -7.69 3.08
N ILE A 174 4.45 -7.43 1.97
CA ILE A 174 4.48 -6.15 1.26
C ILE A 174 3.09 -5.54 1.13
N LEU A 175 3.06 -4.22 1.06
CA LEU A 175 1.89 -3.39 0.80
C LEU A 175 2.07 -2.66 -0.51
N HIS A 176 1.11 -2.80 -1.41
CA HIS A 176 1.15 -2.15 -2.72
C HIS A 176 -0.25 -1.99 -3.32
N SER A 177 -0.38 -1.10 -4.29
CA SER A 177 -1.50 -1.11 -5.23
C SER A 177 -1.05 -1.77 -6.52
N THR A 178 -1.64 -2.92 -6.87
CA THR A 178 -1.25 -3.70 -8.05
C THR A 178 -2.46 -4.35 -8.71
N PRO A 179 -2.57 -4.33 -10.04
CA PRO A 179 -3.57 -5.15 -10.72
C PRO A 179 -3.14 -6.61 -10.70
N SER A 180 -4.03 -7.52 -10.31
CA SER A 180 -3.72 -8.95 -10.27
C SER A 180 -3.38 -9.52 -11.64
N LEU A 181 -3.92 -8.95 -12.70
CA LEU A 181 -3.65 -9.37 -14.08
C LEU A 181 -2.16 -9.38 -14.43
N SER A 182 -1.39 -8.38 -13.94
CA SER A 182 0.06 -8.30 -14.22
C SER A 182 0.87 -9.42 -13.56
N VAL A 183 0.26 -10.22 -12.70
CA VAL A 183 0.93 -11.23 -11.87
C VAL A 183 0.38 -12.62 -12.09
N THR A 184 -0.95 -12.75 -12.06
CA THR A 184 -1.66 -14.03 -12.08
C THR A 184 -2.41 -14.28 -13.38
N GLY A 185 -2.42 -13.31 -14.30
CA GLY A 185 -3.25 -13.34 -15.49
C GLY A 185 -4.74 -13.10 -15.24
N GLN A 186 -5.14 -12.82 -13.97
CA GLN A 186 -6.52 -12.52 -13.60
C GLN A 186 -6.77 -11.01 -13.58
N PRO A 187 -7.94 -10.54 -14.02
CA PRO A 187 -8.29 -9.12 -13.94
C PRO A 187 -8.52 -8.69 -12.48
N GLY A 188 -8.44 -7.39 -12.26
CA GLY A 188 -8.77 -6.76 -10.98
C GLY A 188 -7.60 -6.67 -9.99
N GLY A 189 -7.94 -6.30 -8.76
CA GLY A 189 -6.98 -6.02 -7.69
C GLY A 189 -6.76 -4.54 -7.43
N GLY A 190 -5.84 -4.23 -6.53
CA GLY A 190 -5.55 -2.85 -6.09
C GLY A 190 -4.71 -2.85 -4.83
N VAL A 191 -5.12 -2.10 -3.81
CA VAL A 191 -4.38 -1.99 -2.55
C VAL A 191 -4.59 -3.24 -1.70
N GLN A 192 -3.52 -3.99 -1.49
CA GLN A 192 -3.58 -5.27 -0.78
C GLN A 192 -2.27 -5.63 -0.08
N LEU A 193 -2.37 -6.60 0.83
CA LEU A 193 -1.24 -7.36 1.34
C LEU A 193 -0.83 -8.42 0.29
N SER A 194 0.46 -8.60 0.12
CA SER A 194 1.04 -9.66 -0.72
C SER A 194 2.33 -10.16 -0.08
N GLY A 195 2.90 -11.24 -0.59
CA GLY A 195 4.18 -11.76 -0.16
C GLY A 195 5.28 -11.52 -1.19
N MET A 196 6.50 -11.39 -0.73
CA MET A 196 7.70 -11.48 -1.53
C MET A 196 8.56 -12.63 -0.98
N GLY A 197 8.86 -13.60 -1.82
CA GLY A 197 9.61 -14.79 -1.42
C GLY A 197 9.92 -15.72 -2.59
N GLU A 198 10.78 -16.69 -2.37
CA GLU A 198 11.21 -17.67 -3.39
C GLU A 198 10.14 -18.72 -3.72
N ARG A 199 9.14 -18.89 -2.86
CA ARG A 199 8.10 -19.90 -3.03
C ARG A 199 6.73 -19.25 -2.96
N GLU A 200 5.79 -19.69 -3.80
CA GLU A 200 4.42 -19.19 -3.85
C GLU A 200 3.63 -19.35 -2.55
N ASN A 201 4.03 -20.31 -1.70
CA ASN A 201 3.42 -20.57 -0.39
C ASN A 201 4.31 -20.16 0.78
N CYS A 202 5.25 -19.22 0.60
CA CYS A 202 6.09 -18.69 1.67
C CYS A 202 5.23 -18.08 2.81
N LEU A 203 5.82 -17.94 4.01
CA LEU A 203 5.10 -17.43 5.18
C LEU A 203 4.45 -16.06 4.93
N ALA A 204 5.11 -15.19 4.18
CA ALA A 204 4.56 -13.87 3.84
C ALA A 204 3.24 -13.97 3.05
N VAL A 205 3.15 -14.89 2.09
CA VAL A 205 1.91 -15.11 1.33
C VAL A 205 0.83 -15.74 2.21
N GLN A 206 1.20 -16.68 3.08
CA GLN A 206 0.26 -17.29 4.02
C GLN A 206 -0.34 -16.25 4.97
N LEU A 207 0.50 -15.38 5.55
CA LEU A 207 0.05 -14.27 6.38
C LEU A 207 -0.85 -13.30 5.60
N ALA A 208 -0.42 -12.88 4.39
CA ALA A 208 -1.23 -12.00 3.55
C ALA A 208 -2.61 -12.61 3.26
N ARG A 209 -2.68 -13.87 2.87
CA ARG A 209 -3.95 -14.57 2.63
C ARG A 209 -4.82 -14.65 3.88
N TRP A 210 -4.23 -14.96 5.03
CA TRP A 210 -4.96 -15.07 6.28
C TRP A 210 -5.58 -13.72 6.69
N TYR A 211 -4.78 -12.63 6.71
CA TYR A 211 -5.27 -11.31 7.08
C TYR A 211 -6.28 -10.75 6.07
N MET A 212 -6.01 -10.93 4.77
CA MET A 212 -6.96 -10.53 3.72
C MET A 212 -8.28 -11.31 3.83
N GLY A 213 -8.23 -12.62 4.05
CA GLY A 213 -9.43 -13.45 4.23
C GLY A 213 -10.22 -13.11 5.49
N ARG A 214 -9.52 -12.83 6.60
CA ARG A 214 -10.14 -12.53 7.90
C ARG A 214 -10.82 -11.16 7.93
N TYR A 215 -10.14 -10.14 7.44
CA TYR A 215 -10.58 -8.74 7.59
C TYR A 215 -11.20 -8.13 6.33
N TYR A 216 -10.95 -8.74 5.16
CA TYR A 216 -11.45 -8.27 3.85
C TYR A 216 -12.00 -9.45 3.02
N PRO A 217 -13.01 -10.19 3.53
CA PRO A 217 -13.51 -11.41 2.87
C PRO A 217 -14.06 -11.14 1.47
N GLU A 218 -14.72 -9.99 1.27
CA GLU A 218 -15.25 -9.59 -0.02
C GLU A 218 -14.13 -9.37 -1.07
N TRP A 219 -13.01 -8.78 -0.65
CA TRP A 219 -11.83 -8.65 -1.49
C TRP A 219 -11.22 -10.02 -1.82
N SER A 220 -10.99 -10.85 -0.80
CA SER A 220 -10.34 -12.14 -0.95
C SER A 220 -11.14 -13.12 -1.80
N ARG A 221 -12.46 -12.97 -1.84
CA ARG A 221 -13.31 -13.73 -2.75
C ARG A 221 -13.11 -13.37 -4.21
N ARG A 222 -12.71 -12.11 -4.51
CA ARG A 222 -12.53 -11.60 -5.86
C ARG A 222 -11.06 -11.64 -6.32
N TYR A 223 -10.14 -11.33 -5.43
CA TYR A 223 -8.73 -11.10 -5.75
C TYR A 223 -7.82 -11.85 -4.78
N CYS A 224 -6.81 -12.52 -5.31
CA CYS A 224 -5.86 -13.26 -4.48
C CYS A 224 -4.67 -12.41 -4.05
N ALA A 225 -4.13 -12.69 -2.87
CA ALA A 225 -2.79 -12.26 -2.50
C ALA A 225 -1.77 -12.94 -3.40
N VAL A 226 -0.78 -12.19 -3.86
CA VAL A 226 0.21 -12.65 -4.82
C VAL A 226 1.57 -12.89 -4.16
N CYS A 227 2.36 -13.80 -4.73
CA CYS A 227 3.76 -13.97 -4.41
C CYS A 227 4.62 -13.27 -5.47
N LYS A 228 5.56 -12.46 -5.01
CA LYS A 228 6.53 -11.78 -5.86
C LYS A 228 7.91 -12.36 -5.61
N SER A 229 8.67 -12.64 -6.68
CA SER A 229 10.05 -13.08 -6.49
C SER A 229 10.92 -11.92 -5.99
N PRO A 230 11.83 -12.17 -5.03
CA PRO A 230 12.77 -11.16 -4.56
C PRO A 230 13.58 -10.56 -5.71
N ALA A 231 14.09 -11.38 -6.63
CA ALA A 231 14.85 -10.94 -7.79
C ALA A 231 14.12 -9.90 -8.66
N ALA A 232 12.79 -10.01 -8.81
CA ALA A 232 11.98 -9.04 -9.57
C ALA A 232 11.66 -7.78 -8.75
N TYR A 233 11.39 -7.94 -7.44
CA TYR A 233 10.87 -6.86 -6.59
C TYR A 233 11.96 -6.04 -5.88
N THR A 234 13.20 -6.50 -5.89
CA THR A 234 14.36 -5.75 -5.39
C THR A 234 15.35 -5.39 -6.51
N LYS A 235 14.98 -5.64 -7.77
CA LYS A 235 15.85 -5.38 -8.91
C LYS A 235 16.12 -3.89 -9.06
N ALA A 236 17.35 -3.49 -8.74
CA ALA A 236 17.86 -2.18 -9.09
C ALA A 236 18.05 -2.13 -10.61
N ALA A 237 17.16 -1.45 -11.32
CA ALA A 237 17.27 -1.20 -12.75
C ALA A 237 17.15 0.30 -12.98
N GLY A 238 18.23 0.90 -13.52
CA GLY A 238 18.34 2.34 -13.66
C GLY A 238 18.77 3.06 -12.37
N GLU A 239 19.06 4.35 -12.50
CA GLU A 239 19.66 5.17 -11.43
C GLU A 239 18.68 5.53 -10.29
N CYS A 240 17.37 5.46 -10.55
CA CYS A 240 16.35 5.88 -9.60
C CYS A 240 15.73 4.73 -8.80
N SER A 241 15.91 3.47 -9.25
CA SER A 241 15.39 2.31 -8.53
C SER A 241 16.22 2.02 -7.29
N GLY A 242 15.55 1.69 -6.18
CA GLY A 242 16.23 1.41 -4.93
C GLY A 242 15.28 1.44 -3.74
N ARG A 243 15.86 1.36 -2.56
CA ARG A 243 15.17 1.37 -1.27
C ARG A 243 15.34 2.72 -0.58
N PHE A 244 14.24 3.27 -0.11
CA PHE A 244 14.23 4.37 0.85
C PHE A 244 13.94 3.85 2.25
N ARG A 245 14.65 4.37 3.24
CA ARG A 245 14.44 4.13 4.66
C ARG A 245 14.22 5.43 5.41
N TRP A 246 13.19 5.51 6.22
CA TRP A 246 12.86 6.68 7.01
C TRP A 246 13.95 7.03 8.02
N SER A 247 14.21 8.31 8.18
CA SER A 247 14.99 8.83 9.31
C SER A 247 14.16 8.79 10.58
N PRO A 248 14.70 8.28 11.72
CA PRO A 248 14.01 8.34 13.02
C PRO A 248 13.66 9.76 13.48
N ALA A 249 14.35 10.78 12.94
CA ALA A 249 14.01 12.18 13.20
C ALA A 249 12.74 12.65 12.45
N VAL A 250 12.32 11.92 11.40
CA VAL A 250 11.11 12.21 10.62
C VAL A 250 9.95 11.31 11.03
N LEU A 251 10.19 10.00 11.10
CA LEU A 251 9.25 9.03 11.70
C LEU A 251 9.91 8.40 12.93
N SER A 252 9.46 8.79 14.12
CA SER A 252 9.89 8.13 15.34
C SER A 252 9.34 6.71 15.45
N ASP A 253 10.02 5.87 16.21
CA ASP A 253 9.62 4.47 16.40
C ASP A 253 9.54 4.08 17.89
N PRO A 254 8.62 4.70 18.66
CA PRO A 254 8.48 4.40 20.09
C PRO A 254 7.97 2.97 20.34
N ASP A 255 7.33 2.35 19.35
CA ASP A 255 6.76 1.01 19.44
C ASP A 255 7.74 -0.10 19.01
N GLY A 256 8.95 0.24 18.54
CA GLY A 256 9.96 -0.73 18.09
C GLY A 256 9.58 -1.48 16.83
N CYS A 257 8.73 -0.89 15.99
CA CYS A 257 8.24 -1.51 14.75
C CYS A 257 9.39 -1.88 13.78
N ALA A 258 10.45 -1.07 13.70
CA ALA A 258 11.57 -1.29 12.80
C ALA A 258 12.33 -2.60 13.07
N GLY A 259 12.26 -3.12 14.30
CA GLY A 259 12.87 -4.39 14.72
C GLY A 259 11.90 -5.58 14.73
N SER A 260 10.64 -5.36 14.36
CA SER A 260 9.60 -6.39 14.46
C SER A 260 9.44 -7.19 13.16
N GLY A 261 9.07 -8.47 13.27
CA GLY A 261 8.68 -9.28 12.12
C GLY A 261 7.26 -8.97 11.64
N ALA A 262 6.95 -9.40 10.42
CA ALA A 262 5.65 -9.14 9.78
C ALA A 262 4.45 -9.64 10.61
N GLU A 263 4.55 -10.83 11.20
CA GLU A 263 3.46 -11.41 12.00
C GLU A 263 3.14 -10.57 13.23
N ALA A 264 4.19 -10.14 13.97
CA ALA A 264 4.01 -9.30 15.16
C ALA A 264 3.40 -7.95 14.82
N LEU A 265 3.85 -7.33 13.71
CA LEU A 265 3.29 -6.07 13.22
C LEU A 265 1.84 -6.18 12.78
N LEU A 266 1.51 -7.20 12.00
CA LEU A 266 0.12 -7.43 11.58
C LEU A 266 -0.79 -7.64 12.78
N ARG A 267 -0.37 -8.48 13.73
CA ARG A 267 -1.11 -8.68 14.99
C ARG A 267 -1.32 -7.36 15.73
N GLY A 268 -0.25 -6.59 15.96
CA GLY A 268 -0.33 -5.34 16.68
C GLY A 268 -1.11 -4.23 15.96
N LEU A 269 -1.23 -4.28 14.62
CA LEU A 269 -1.96 -3.28 13.82
C LEU A 269 -3.43 -3.63 13.65
N PHE A 270 -3.78 -4.92 13.51
CA PHE A 270 -5.15 -5.38 13.31
C PHE A 270 -5.88 -5.70 14.62
N ASP A 271 -5.18 -6.25 15.62
CA ASP A 271 -5.77 -6.68 16.89
C ASP A 271 -5.77 -5.55 17.93
N THR A 272 -5.56 -4.29 17.54
CA THR A 272 -5.79 -3.15 18.44
C THR A 272 -7.26 -3.09 18.78
N GLU A 273 -7.55 -3.82 19.83
CA GLU A 273 -8.74 -4.00 20.65
C GLU A 273 -9.86 -3.01 20.40
N ASP A 274 -11.01 -3.58 20.13
CA ASP A 274 -12.29 -2.96 20.46
C ASP A 274 -12.24 -2.57 21.95
N PRO A 275 -12.23 -1.26 22.30
CA PRO A 275 -12.23 -0.83 23.70
C PRO A 275 -13.44 -1.36 24.51
N GLU A 276 -14.45 -1.91 23.82
CA GLU A 276 -15.63 -2.52 24.45
C GLU A 276 -15.40 -3.96 24.97
N LYS A 277 -14.31 -4.64 24.55
CA LYS A 277 -13.97 -5.98 25.04
C LYS A 277 -13.19 -6.01 26.37
N LYS A 278 -12.87 -4.87 26.96
CA LYS A 278 -12.24 -4.76 28.30
C LYS A 278 -13.23 -4.60 29.46
N LYS A 279 -14.51 -4.90 29.24
CA LYS A 279 -15.52 -4.91 30.30
C LYS A 279 -16.14 -6.31 30.45
N ASP A 280 -15.33 -7.29 30.79
CA ASP A 280 -15.76 -8.53 31.45
C ASP A 280 -14.70 -8.93 32.50
#